data_e6d4f26e1600964632118d069020bd5b
#
_entry.id   e6d4f26e1600964632118d069020bd5b
#
_cell.length_a   1.000
_cell.length_b   1.000
_cell.length_c   1.000
_cell.angle_alpha   90.00
_cell.angle_beta   90.00
_cell.angle_gamma   90.00
#
_symmetry.space_group_name_H-M   'P 1'
#
loop_
_entity.id
_entity.type
_entity.pdbx_description
1 polymer ?
#
loop_
_entity_poly.entity_id
_entity_poly.type
_entity_poly.pdbx_seq_one_letter_code
_entity_poly.pdbx_strand_id
1 'polypeptide(L)'
;EGVKHVIGCYTSSSRKEVIPIFEKYDGLLWYPSHYEGFETNNNVIYTGAVQNQHVLPLMNHVLAHITRDVYFVGSNYVWAWENGRIIRELTKAHGGKMIAERYLQVGDLDVARIIEEIHEKRPAFIMNMLIGESSYAFYRAFAKARDENAALQKTLVGSCTLCEPELAQIGPQACAGHLASSVYFSTIDTEINKQFVTSYRQRYGHDALPSADAEASYNTVHLLALALAGADSVDIGRVKKALHKTSFQAPQGIVHVDPESNHSYLTVRLGISREDATFKVISEANAPVRPDPYLVWAEACGESSAQSKTPMAQNNIGLRIVR
;
A
#
# COMPACT_ATOMS: atom_id res chain seq x y z
N GLU A 1 -33.99 1.47 3.18
CA GLU A 1 -33.68 2.34 4.35
C GLU A 1 -33.12 3.72 3.93
N GLY A 2 -32.86 3.94 2.62
CA GLY A 2 -32.42 5.25 2.11
C GLY A 2 -30.94 5.59 2.36
N VAL A 3 -30.12 4.63 2.76
CA VAL A 3 -28.69 4.83 2.93
C VAL A 3 -28.03 5.03 1.57
N LYS A 4 -27.37 6.19 1.37
CA LYS A 4 -26.72 6.56 0.11
C LYS A 4 -25.21 6.44 0.16
N HIS A 5 -24.58 6.56 1.32
CA HIS A 5 -23.13 6.54 1.50
C HIS A 5 -22.75 5.44 2.50
N VAL A 6 -21.81 4.59 2.13
CA VAL A 6 -21.27 3.53 2.99
C VAL A 6 -19.75 3.59 2.93
N ILE A 7 -19.10 3.64 4.07
CA ILE A 7 -17.65 3.48 4.21
C ILE A 7 -17.40 2.04 4.60
N GLY A 8 -16.60 1.32 3.82
CA GLY A 8 -16.30 -0.06 4.19
C GLY A 8 -15.78 -0.90 3.04
N CYS A 9 -15.93 -2.19 3.23
CA CYS A 9 -15.22 -3.27 2.58
C CYS A 9 -13.70 -3.17 2.85
N TYR A 10 -13.11 -4.31 3.16
CA TYR A 10 -11.67 -4.40 3.34
C TYR A 10 -11.02 -5.15 2.19
N THR A 11 -11.56 -6.33 1.85
CA THR A 11 -10.97 -7.18 0.81
C THR A 11 -11.43 -6.77 -0.59
N SER A 12 -10.59 -7.03 -1.59
CA SER A 12 -10.95 -6.81 -3.00
C SER A 12 -12.15 -7.62 -3.43
N SER A 13 -12.33 -8.86 -2.91
CA SER A 13 -13.51 -9.68 -3.18
C SER A 13 -14.78 -9.01 -2.67
N SER A 14 -14.80 -8.57 -1.40
CA SER A 14 -15.99 -7.92 -0.82
C SER A 14 -16.36 -6.63 -1.56
N ARG A 15 -15.34 -5.82 -1.97
CA ARG A 15 -15.58 -4.64 -2.79
C ARG A 15 -16.25 -5.00 -4.12
N LYS A 16 -15.67 -5.94 -4.85
CA LYS A 16 -16.16 -6.35 -6.18
C LYS A 16 -17.58 -6.91 -6.12
N GLU A 17 -17.91 -7.66 -5.08
CA GLU A 17 -19.23 -8.24 -4.87
C GLU A 17 -20.32 -7.20 -4.56
N VAL A 18 -19.97 -6.11 -3.87
CA VAL A 18 -20.98 -5.09 -3.50
C VAL A 18 -21.15 -4.00 -4.55
N ILE A 19 -20.20 -3.78 -5.45
CA ILE A 19 -20.29 -2.74 -6.51
C ILE A 19 -21.61 -2.81 -7.27
N PRO A 20 -22.09 -3.97 -7.79
CA PRO A 20 -23.36 -4.04 -8.50
C PRO A 20 -24.57 -3.63 -7.65
N ILE A 21 -24.46 -3.77 -6.33
CA ILE A 21 -25.52 -3.35 -5.39
C ILE A 21 -25.55 -1.82 -5.30
N PHE A 22 -24.38 -1.17 -5.20
CA PHE A 22 -24.27 0.28 -5.19
C PHE A 22 -24.76 0.90 -6.50
N GLU A 23 -24.42 0.31 -7.64
CA GLU A 23 -24.92 0.72 -8.95
C GLU A 23 -26.45 0.61 -9.03
N LYS A 24 -27.02 -0.54 -8.63
CA LYS A 24 -28.46 -0.81 -8.67
C LYS A 24 -29.28 0.16 -7.82
N TYR A 25 -28.77 0.54 -6.64
CA TYR A 25 -29.52 1.37 -5.67
C TYR A 25 -29.06 2.82 -5.65
N ASP A 26 -28.22 3.22 -6.59
CA ASP A 26 -27.67 4.57 -6.69
C ASP A 26 -27.06 5.01 -5.34
N GLY A 27 -26.16 4.17 -4.81
CA GLY A 27 -25.38 4.41 -3.62
C GLY A 27 -23.92 4.73 -3.94
N LEU A 28 -23.16 5.20 -2.96
CA LEU A 28 -21.74 5.50 -3.08
C LEU A 28 -20.96 4.74 -2.01
N LEU A 29 -20.09 3.83 -2.46
CA LEU A 29 -19.14 3.14 -1.61
C LEU A 29 -17.88 4.01 -1.45
N TRP A 30 -17.43 4.20 -0.21
CA TRP A 30 -16.15 4.83 0.13
C TRP A 30 -15.21 3.74 0.61
N TYR A 31 -14.22 3.41 -0.22
CA TYR A 31 -13.34 2.26 -0.03
C TYR A 31 -11.95 2.71 0.45
N PRO A 32 -11.61 2.50 1.75
CA PRO A 32 -10.38 3.02 2.35
C PRO A 32 -9.16 2.10 2.23
N SER A 33 -9.33 0.83 1.82
CA SER A 33 -8.22 -0.10 1.75
C SER A 33 -7.37 0.11 0.50
N HIS A 34 -6.06 -0.08 0.62
CA HIS A 34 -5.18 -0.20 -0.55
C HIS A 34 -5.55 -1.44 -1.37
N TYR A 35 -5.33 -1.41 -2.68
CA TYR A 35 -5.78 -2.51 -3.53
C TYR A 35 -4.97 -2.63 -4.84
N GLU A 36 -5.29 -3.67 -5.63
CA GLU A 36 -4.58 -4.04 -6.85
C GLU A 36 -4.83 -3.14 -8.07
N GLY A 37 -5.69 -2.13 -7.98
CA GLY A 37 -6.08 -1.28 -9.12
C GLY A 37 -6.91 -2.00 -10.19
N PHE A 38 -6.72 -1.61 -11.45
CA PHE A 38 -7.44 -2.12 -12.63
C PHE A 38 -8.96 -2.02 -12.51
N GLU A 39 -9.42 -1.01 -11.80
CA GLU A 39 -10.82 -0.74 -11.57
C GLU A 39 -11.06 0.76 -11.40
N THR A 40 -12.10 1.25 -12.04
CA THR A 40 -12.74 2.54 -11.75
C THR A 40 -14.24 2.33 -11.80
N ASN A 41 -14.96 2.96 -10.88
CA ASN A 41 -16.41 2.84 -10.82
C ASN A 41 -17.04 4.16 -10.39
N ASN A 42 -18.16 4.52 -11.01
CA ASN A 42 -18.87 5.78 -10.71
C ASN A 42 -19.50 5.78 -9.32
N ASN A 43 -19.74 4.61 -8.75
CA ASN A 43 -20.36 4.41 -7.45
C ASN A 43 -19.35 4.06 -6.36
N VAL A 44 -18.04 4.25 -6.63
CA VAL A 44 -16.97 4.02 -5.65
C VAL A 44 -16.02 5.22 -5.59
N ILE A 45 -15.70 5.63 -4.38
CA ILE A 45 -14.59 6.55 -4.07
C ILE A 45 -13.47 5.72 -3.43
N TYR A 46 -12.31 5.71 -4.05
CA TYR A 46 -11.16 4.92 -3.62
C TYR A 46 -10.22 5.83 -2.82
N THR A 47 -10.22 5.67 -1.51
CA THR A 47 -9.39 6.50 -0.61
C THR A 47 -8.13 5.79 -0.13
N GLY A 48 -8.01 4.48 -0.40
CA GLY A 48 -6.78 3.71 -0.23
C GLY A 48 -5.82 3.83 -1.42
N ALA A 49 -4.57 3.43 -1.22
CA ALA A 49 -3.52 3.51 -2.22
C ALA A 49 -3.70 2.49 -3.36
N VAL A 50 -3.29 2.89 -4.57
CA VAL A 50 -3.17 2.00 -5.75
C VAL A 50 -1.69 1.72 -6.04
N GLN A 51 -1.39 0.83 -7.01
CA GLN A 51 -0.06 0.26 -7.24
C GLN A 51 1.05 1.30 -7.41
N ASN A 52 0.80 2.40 -8.12
CA ASN A 52 1.80 3.46 -8.28
C ASN A 52 2.05 4.26 -6.99
N GLN A 53 1.24 4.00 -5.94
CA GLN A 53 1.37 4.62 -4.63
C GLN A 53 1.89 3.64 -3.55
N HIS A 54 2.14 2.36 -3.88
CA HIS A 54 2.73 1.38 -2.95
C HIS A 54 3.70 0.40 -3.63
N VAL A 55 3.28 -0.46 -4.57
CA VAL A 55 4.14 -1.50 -5.17
C VAL A 55 5.26 -0.90 -6.02
N LEU A 56 4.93 0.04 -6.89
CA LEU A 56 5.92 0.64 -7.80
C LEU A 56 7.03 1.38 -7.06
N PRO A 57 6.75 2.24 -6.06
CA PRO A 57 7.80 2.91 -5.29
C PRO A 57 8.77 1.96 -4.61
N LEU A 58 8.26 0.87 -4.00
CA LEU A 58 9.09 -0.15 -3.38
C LEU A 58 9.95 -0.87 -4.41
N MET A 59 9.35 -1.34 -5.50
CA MET A 59 10.07 -2.08 -6.54
C MET A 59 11.10 -1.21 -7.25
N ASN A 60 10.79 0.04 -7.54
CA ASN A 60 11.75 0.99 -8.13
C ASN A 60 12.97 1.18 -7.22
N HIS A 61 12.74 1.32 -5.90
CA HIS A 61 13.82 1.39 -4.93
C HIS A 61 14.66 0.11 -4.91
N VAL A 62 14.02 -1.05 -4.87
CA VAL A 62 14.70 -2.36 -4.84
C VAL A 62 15.51 -2.61 -6.10
N LEU A 63 14.91 -2.39 -7.27
CA LEU A 63 15.55 -2.64 -8.58
C LEU A 63 16.70 -1.68 -8.86
N ALA A 64 16.65 -0.46 -8.32
CA ALA A 64 17.71 0.54 -8.47
C ALA A 64 18.87 0.37 -7.48
N HIS A 65 18.60 -0.10 -6.24
CA HIS A 65 19.57 0.00 -5.14
C HIS A 65 19.93 -1.31 -4.46
N ILE A 66 19.16 -2.39 -4.66
CA ILE A 66 19.34 -3.65 -3.94
C ILE A 66 19.67 -4.80 -4.90
N THR A 67 18.72 -5.17 -5.74
CA THR A 67 18.85 -6.28 -6.70
C THR A 67 17.82 -6.17 -7.80
N ARG A 68 18.14 -6.80 -8.95
CA ARG A 68 17.17 -6.97 -10.04
C ARG A 68 16.41 -8.29 -9.96
N ASP A 69 16.87 -9.23 -9.13
CA ASP A 69 16.26 -10.55 -8.98
C ASP A 69 15.39 -10.59 -7.73
N VAL A 70 14.16 -11.08 -7.86
CA VAL A 70 13.14 -11.04 -6.81
C VAL A 70 12.65 -12.44 -6.46
N TYR A 71 12.62 -12.76 -5.18
CA TYR A 71 11.87 -13.89 -4.63
C TYR A 71 10.50 -13.34 -4.17
N PHE A 72 9.41 -13.91 -4.66
CA PHE A 72 8.06 -13.48 -4.33
C PHE A 72 7.33 -14.53 -3.51
N VAL A 73 6.69 -14.12 -2.44
CA VAL A 73 5.73 -14.92 -1.69
C VAL A 73 4.45 -14.10 -1.46
N GLY A 74 3.28 -14.70 -1.72
CA GLY A 74 2.00 -14.02 -1.57
C GLY A 74 0.88 -14.95 -1.12
N SER A 75 -0.19 -14.37 -0.63
CA SER A 75 -1.42 -15.12 -0.37
C SER A 75 -2.09 -15.50 -1.69
N ASN A 76 -2.67 -16.70 -1.73
CA ASN A 76 -3.41 -17.21 -2.90
C ASN A 76 -4.75 -16.47 -3.03
N TYR A 77 -4.69 -15.23 -3.50
CA TYR A 77 -5.76 -14.26 -3.50
C TYR A 77 -5.51 -13.18 -4.59
N VAL A 78 -6.57 -12.63 -5.17
CA VAL A 78 -6.51 -11.71 -6.33
C VAL A 78 -5.53 -10.55 -6.15
N TRP A 79 -5.48 -9.95 -4.97
CA TRP A 79 -4.56 -8.85 -4.68
C TRP A 79 -3.09 -9.24 -4.84
N ALA A 80 -2.69 -10.38 -4.31
CA ALA A 80 -1.31 -10.86 -4.43
C ALA A 80 -0.98 -11.35 -5.85
N TRP A 81 -1.95 -11.95 -6.57
CA TRP A 81 -1.74 -12.38 -7.96
C TRP A 81 -1.47 -11.20 -8.90
N GLU A 82 -2.30 -10.15 -8.81
CA GLU A 82 -2.14 -8.96 -9.64
C GLU A 82 -0.85 -8.20 -9.33
N ASN A 83 -0.52 -8.04 -8.05
CA ASN A 83 0.75 -7.43 -7.67
C ASN A 83 1.95 -8.29 -8.08
N GLY A 84 1.87 -9.62 -7.96
CA GLY A 84 2.89 -10.55 -8.44
C GLY A 84 3.12 -10.42 -9.95
N ARG A 85 2.04 -10.27 -10.74
CA ARG A 85 2.12 -10.01 -12.18
C ARG A 85 2.87 -8.71 -12.48
N ILE A 86 2.50 -7.62 -11.81
CA ILE A 86 3.16 -6.31 -11.97
C ILE A 86 4.64 -6.38 -11.60
N ILE A 87 4.97 -6.99 -10.45
CA ILE A 87 6.35 -7.14 -9.99
C ILE A 87 7.18 -7.95 -10.97
N ARG A 88 6.61 -9.02 -11.56
CA ARG A 88 7.27 -9.83 -12.57
C ARG A 88 7.58 -9.02 -13.85
N GLU A 89 6.61 -8.23 -14.32
CA GLU A 89 6.76 -7.37 -15.49
C GLU A 89 7.83 -6.29 -15.25
N LEU A 90 7.78 -5.61 -14.10
CA LEU A 90 8.79 -4.62 -13.69
C LEU A 90 10.19 -5.23 -13.59
N THR A 91 10.30 -6.38 -12.93
CA THR A 91 11.55 -7.11 -12.76
C THR A 91 12.16 -7.44 -14.12
N LYS A 92 11.35 -7.98 -15.05
CA LYS A 92 11.76 -8.29 -16.42
C LYS A 92 12.18 -7.04 -17.19
N ALA A 93 11.41 -5.96 -17.09
CA ALA A 93 11.72 -4.69 -17.78
C ALA A 93 13.07 -4.09 -17.34
N HIS A 94 13.49 -4.35 -16.09
CA HIS A 94 14.79 -3.93 -15.56
C HIS A 94 15.91 -4.98 -15.77
N GLY A 95 15.67 -6.00 -16.60
CA GLY A 95 16.66 -7.04 -16.92
C GLY A 95 16.93 -8.03 -15.78
N GLY A 96 16.04 -8.12 -14.80
CA GLY A 96 16.07 -9.08 -13.71
C GLY A 96 15.16 -10.30 -13.96
N LYS A 97 15.05 -11.16 -12.95
CA LYS A 97 14.20 -12.36 -13.00
C LYS A 97 13.48 -12.60 -11.68
N MET A 98 12.32 -13.24 -11.77
CA MET A 98 11.68 -13.84 -10.61
C MET A 98 12.42 -15.12 -10.25
N ILE A 99 13.14 -15.14 -9.12
CA ILE A 99 13.88 -16.31 -8.60
C ILE A 99 12.89 -17.44 -8.27
N ALA A 100 11.79 -17.06 -7.63
CA ALA A 100 10.64 -17.92 -7.35
C ALA A 100 9.40 -17.08 -7.16
N GLU A 101 8.25 -17.70 -7.34
CA GLU A 101 6.94 -17.12 -7.09
C GLU A 101 6.10 -18.18 -6.37
N ARG A 102 5.73 -17.93 -5.12
CA ARG A 102 5.06 -18.89 -4.25
C ARG A 102 3.80 -18.27 -3.67
N TYR A 103 2.76 -19.07 -3.59
CA TYR A 103 1.48 -18.67 -3.03
C TYR A 103 1.06 -19.63 -1.92
N LEU A 104 0.66 -19.07 -0.77
CA LEU A 104 0.04 -19.80 0.33
C LEU A 104 -1.45 -19.51 0.37
N GLN A 105 -2.23 -20.48 0.77
CA GLN A 105 -3.64 -20.25 1.08
C GLN A 105 -3.74 -19.20 2.19
N VAL A 106 -4.76 -18.33 2.13
CA VAL A 106 -4.99 -17.32 3.16
C VAL A 106 -5.20 -18.02 4.51
N GLY A 107 -4.42 -17.63 5.52
CA GLY A 107 -4.45 -18.24 6.85
C GLY A 107 -3.59 -19.50 7.01
N ASP A 108 -2.95 -19.98 5.95
CA ASP A 108 -1.99 -21.09 6.05
C ASP A 108 -0.72 -20.62 6.78
N LEU A 109 -0.29 -21.39 7.77
CA LEU A 109 0.89 -21.11 8.60
C LEU A 109 2.10 -21.96 8.22
N ASP A 110 1.94 -22.93 7.31
CA ASP A 110 3.04 -23.80 6.87
C ASP A 110 3.93 -23.10 5.84
N VAL A 111 4.91 -22.41 6.34
CA VAL A 111 5.93 -21.71 5.55
C VAL A 111 7.23 -22.52 5.38
N ALA A 112 7.31 -23.75 5.90
CA ALA A 112 8.55 -24.52 5.98
C ALA A 112 9.23 -24.68 4.61
N ARG A 113 8.49 -25.10 3.59
CA ARG A 113 9.03 -25.29 2.22
C ARG A 113 9.53 -23.98 1.61
N ILE A 114 8.87 -22.86 1.92
CA ILE A 114 9.32 -21.53 1.45
C ILE A 114 10.65 -21.17 2.10
N ILE A 115 10.79 -21.41 3.40
CA ILE A 115 12.03 -21.15 4.12
C ILE A 115 13.18 -22.05 3.63
N GLU A 116 12.91 -23.35 3.39
CA GLU A 116 13.89 -24.26 2.78
C GLU A 116 14.37 -23.75 1.40
N GLU A 117 13.45 -23.34 0.55
CA GLU A 117 13.80 -22.79 -0.76
C GLU A 117 14.59 -21.47 -0.65
N ILE A 118 14.28 -20.62 0.31
CA ILE A 118 15.05 -19.40 0.60
C ILE A 118 16.48 -19.75 1.06
N HIS A 119 16.67 -20.79 1.86
CA HIS A 119 17.98 -21.29 2.25
C HIS A 119 18.83 -21.76 1.05
N GLU A 120 18.19 -22.42 0.09
CA GLU A 120 18.84 -22.91 -1.13
C GLU A 120 19.20 -21.76 -2.09
N LYS A 121 18.23 -20.88 -2.35
CA LYS A 121 18.33 -19.83 -3.38
C LYS A 121 19.06 -18.56 -2.91
N ARG A 122 19.06 -18.31 -1.61
CA ARG A 122 19.72 -17.13 -0.96
C ARG A 122 19.40 -15.82 -1.68
N PRO A 123 18.12 -15.46 -1.84
CA PRO A 123 17.74 -14.24 -2.53
C PRO A 123 18.26 -13.01 -1.78
N ALA A 124 18.67 -11.97 -2.52
CA ALA A 124 19.01 -10.68 -1.90
C ALA A 124 17.76 -9.91 -1.44
N PHE A 125 16.63 -10.17 -2.09
CA PHE A 125 15.36 -9.53 -1.76
C PHE A 125 14.18 -10.50 -1.87
N ILE A 126 13.31 -10.44 -0.87
CA ILE A 126 12.04 -11.17 -0.83
C ILE A 126 10.90 -10.15 -0.81
N MET A 127 9.99 -10.23 -1.78
CA MET A 127 8.74 -9.49 -1.74
C MET A 127 7.69 -10.32 -1.02
N ASN A 128 7.28 -9.86 0.17
CA ASN A 128 6.25 -10.52 0.98
C ASN A 128 4.89 -9.84 0.76
N MET A 129 3.99 -10.56 0.11
CA MET A 129 2.59 -10.20 -0.13
C MET A 129 1.62 -11.17 0.56
N LEU A 130 2.08 -11.86 1.60
CA LEU A 130 1.21 -12.60 2.51
C LEU A 130 0.42 -11.63 3.38
N ILE A 131 -0.78 -12.03 3.77
CA ILE A 131 -1.67 -11.24 4.63
C ILE A 131 -1.96 -11.97 5.95
N GLY A 132 -2.10 -11.19 7.03
CA GLY A 132 -2.46 -11.67 8.36
C GLY A 132 -1.50 -12.71 8.92
N GLU A 133 -2.02 -13.74 9.56
CA GLU A 133 -1.25 -14.76 10.28
C GLU A 133 -0.21 -15.49 9.42
N SER A 134 -0.49 -15.70 8.13
CA SER A 134 0.50 -16.28 7.18
C SER A 134 1.74 -15.39 7.06
N SER A 135 1.56 -14.07 7.00
CA SER A 135 2.66 -13.11 6.97
C SER A 135 3.46 -13.13 8.27
N TYR A 136 2.78 -13.17 9.43
CA TYR A 136 3.45 -13.20 10.73
C TYR A 136 4.26 -14.50 10.91
N ALA A 137 3.70 -15.64 10.50
CA ALA A 137 4.41 -16.93 10.52
C ALA A 137 5.66 -16.88 9.63
N PHE A 138 5.55 -16.30 8.43
CA PHE A 138 6.68 -16.12 7.52
C PHE A 138 7.79 -15.27 8.16
N TYR A 139 7.49 -14.10 8.71
CA TYR A 139 8.50 -13.23 9.32
C TYR A 139 9.22 -13.89 10.49
N ARG A 140 8.49 -14.59 11.36
CA ARG A 140 9.06 -15.34 12.50
C ARG A 140 9.97 -16.48 12.02
N ALA A 141 9.54 -17.26 11.04
CA ALA A 141 10.31 -18.36 10.48
C ALA A 141 11.55 -17.84 9.73
N PHE A 142 11.42 -16.74 8.99
CA PHE A 142 12.54 -16.11 8.29
C PHE A 142 13.58 -15.51 9.26
N ALA A 143 13.15 -14.89 10.36
CA ALA A 143 14.06 -14.40 11.40
C ALA A 143 14.91 -15.54 11.97
N LYS A 144 14.28 -16.66 12.34
CA LYS A 144 15.00 -17.87 12.79
C LYS A 144 15.98 -18.39 11.73
N ALA A 145 15.53 -18.50 10.47
CA ALA A 145 16.39 -18.93 9.37
C ALA A 145 17.60 -18.02 9.16
N ARG A 146 17.42 -16.71 9.33
CA ARG A 146 18.48 -15.71 9.24
C ARG A 146 19.51 -15.84 10.36
N ASP A 147 19.06 -16.18 11.59
CA ASP A 147 19.95 -16.43 12.73
C ASP A 147 20.77 -17.71 12.54
N GLU A 148 20.20 -18.73 11.93
CA GLU A 148 20.85 -20.01 11.66
C GLU A 148 21.76 -20.00 10.42
N ASN A 149 21.61 -19.03 9.51
CA ASN A 149 22.35 -18.98 8.24
C ASN A 149 22.90 -17.59 7.94
N ALA A 150 24.22 -17.43 8.11
CA ALA A 150 24.92 -16.17 7.84
C ALA A 150 24.72 -15.65 6.39
N ALA A 151 24.45 -16.52 5.42
CA ALA A 151 24.21 -16.11 4.05
C ALA A 151 22.89 -15.34 3.88
N LEU A 152 21.93 -15.47 4.80
CA LEU A 152 20.66 -14.77 4.80
C LEU A 152 20.67 -13.45 5.55
N GLN A 153 21.74 -13.12 6.26
CA GLN A 153 21.86 -11.90 7.07
C GLN A 153 21.65 -10.61 6.25
N LYS A 154 21.98 -10.64 4.96
CA LYS A 154 21.83 -9.49 4.05
C LYS A 154 20.56 -9.55 3.22
N THR A 155 19.78 -10.61 3.34
CA THR A 155 18.49 -10.71 2.64
C THR A 155 17.50 -9.70 3.21
N LEU A 156 16.95 -8.85 2.37
CA LEU A 156 15.93 -7.88 2.75
C LEU A 156 14.55 -8.42 2.40
N VAL A 157 13.58 -8.15 3.27
CA VAL A 157 12.16 -8.40 3.01
C VAL A 157 11.46 -7.08 2.80
N GLY A 158 10.67 -6.97 1.74
CA GLY A 158 9.81 -5.82 1.46
C GLY A 158 8.35 -6.20 1.44
N SER A 159 7.49 -5.29 1.86
CA SER A 159 6.03 -5.48 1.87
C SER A 159 5.28 -4.18 1.63
N CYS A 160 4.06 -4.29 1.09
CA CYS A 160 3.13 -3.16 0.98
C CYS A 160 1.97 -3.24 1.98
N THR A 161 1.92 -4.30 2.80
CA THR A 161 0.92 -4.47 3.86
C THR A 161 1.49 -4.30 5.25
N LEU A 162 2.82 -4.42 5.41
CA LEU A 162 3.46 -4.34 6.72
C LEU A 162 3.24 -2.98 7.36
N CYS A 163 2.60 -2.95 8.52
CA CYS A 163 2.27 -1.77 9.30
C CYS A 163 2.53 -2.01 10.78
N GLU A 164 2.43 -0.96 11.60
CA GLU A 164 2.78 -1.02 13.02
C GLU A 164 1.98 -2.09 13.80
N PRO A 165 0.66 -2.24 13.65
CA PRO A 165 -0.07 -3.32 14.32
C PRO A 165 0.45 -4.72 13.93
N GLU A 166 0.85 -4.94 12.67
CA GLU A 166 1.43 -6.21 12.23
C GLU A 166 2.81 -6.44 12.82
N LEU A 167 3.66 -5.40 12.88
CA LEU A 167 4.96 -5.50 13.54
C LEU A 167 4.82 -5.92 15.02
N ALA A 168 3.83 -5.38 15.72
CA ALA A 168 3.52 -5.76 17.09
C ALA A 168 3.10 -7.25 17.20
N GLN A 169 2.34 -7.76 16.23
CA GLN A 169 1.95 -9.18 16.17
C GLN A 169 3.13 -10.09 15.79
N ILE A 170 4.00 -9.66 14.90
CA ILE A 170 5.21 -10.39 14.51
C ILE A 170 6.14 -10.56 15.71
N GLY A 171 6.28 -9.53 16.53
CA GLY A 171 7.07 -9.53 17.75
C GLY A 171 8.51 -9.02 17.55
N PRO A 172 9.19 -8.63 18.65
CA PRO A 172 10.46 -7.89 18.62
C PRO A 172 11.63 -8.66 17.99
N GLN A 173 11.61 -9.99 18.02
CA GLN A 173 12.66 -10.81 17.44
C GLN A 173 12.64 -10.86 15.91
N ALA A 174 11.52 -10.52 15.27
CA ALA A 174 11.31 -10.69 13.84
C ALA A 174 10.79 -9.44 13.12
N CYS A 175 10.47 -8.36 13.84
CA CYS A 175 9.81 -7.19 13.26
C CYS A 175 10.78 -6.18 12.63
N ALA A 176 12.07 -6.19 12.95
CA ALA A 176 13.00 -5.14 12.53
C ALA A 176 13.70 -5.42 11.20
N GLY A 177 14.07 -4.34 10.50
CA GLY A 177 14.93 -4.38 9.31
C GLY A 177 14.19 -4.69 8.00
N HIS A 178 12.87 -4.61 7.97
CA HIS A 178 12.06 -4.86 6.78
C HIS A 178 11.68 -3.55 6.08
N LEU A 179 11.68 -3.56 4.76
CA LEU A 179 11.22 -2.45 3.94
C LEU A 179 9.69 -2.47 3.84
N ALA A 180 9.08 -1.31 3.97
CA ALA A 180 7.66 -1.13 3.69
C ALA A 180 7.45 0.07 2.76
N SER A 181 6.51 -0.07 1.82
CA SER A 181 5.96 1.04 1.07
C SER A 181 4.55 1.31 1.52
N SER A 182 4.29 2.52 1.94
CA SER A 182 2.99 2.94 2.44
C SER A 182 2.79 4.44 2.21
N VAL A 183 1.54 4.87 2.30
CA VAL A 183 1.19 6.29 2.29
C VAL A 183 1.18 6.88 3.70
N TYR A 184 1.16 6.03 4.72
CA TYR A 184 1.12 6.46 6.11
C TYR A 184 2.00 5.57 6.99
N PHE A 185 2.72 6.19 7.92
CA PHE A 185 3.36 5.58 9.07
C PHE A 185 3.06 6.44 10.31
N SER A 186 2.84 5.82 11.46
CA SER A 186 2.51 6.54 12.71
C SER A 186 3.61 7.51 13.14
N THR A 187 4.81 7.35 12.63
CA THR A 187 6.00 8.16 12.92
C THR A 187 6.16 9.41 12.06
N ILE A 188 5.20 9.74 11.19
CA ILE A 188 5.22 10.98 10.40
C ILE A 188 5.27 12.20 11.34
N ASP A 189 6.29 13.05 11.17
CA ASP A 189 6.53 14.20 12.04
C ASP A 189 5.74 15.44 11.58
N THR A 190 4.42 15.41 11.81
CA THR A 190 3.53 16.56 11.64
C THR A 190 2.66 16.71 12.87
N GLU A 191 2.24 17.95 13.20
CA GLU A 191 1.36 18.19 14.35
C GLU A 191 0.01 17.50 14.19
N ILE A 192 -0.52 17.42 12.96
CA ILE A 192 -1.78 16.74 12.66
C ILE A 192 -1.64 15.24 12.95
N ASN A 193 -0.54 14.61 12.54
CA ASN A 193 -0.31 13.22 12.84
C ASN A 193 -0.11 12.96 14.34
N LYS A 194 0.64 13.80 15.04
CA LYS A 194 0.82 13.68 16.49
C LYS A 194 -0.52 13.72 17.24
N GLN A 195 -1.40 14.63 16.84
CA GLN A 195 -2.76 14.72 17.40
C GLN A 195 -3.60 13.47 17.07
N PHE A 196 -3.53 12.99 15.83
CA PHE A 196 -4.22 11.78 15.41
C PHE A 196 -3.75 10.56 16.21
N VAL A 197 -2.44 10.32 16.31
CA VAL A 197 -1.87 9.20 17.08
C VAL A 197 -2.21 9.31 18.56
N THR A 198 -2.17 10.52 19.13
CA THR A 198 -2.55 10.76 20.53
C THR A 198 -4.02 10.40 20.76
N SER A 199 -4.92 10.87 19.91
CA SER A 199 -6.36 10.57 19.99
C SER A 199 -6.64 9.09 19.78
N TYR A 200 -5.91 8.44 18.88
CA TYR A 200 -6.00 7.01 18.62
C TYR A 200 -5.62 6.21 19.88
N ARG A 201 -4.49 6.53 20.50
CA ARG A 201 -4.03 5.91 21.75
C ARG A 201 -4.99 6.13 22.93
N GLN A 202 -5.57 7.32 23.04
CA GLN A 202 -6.59 7.58 24.07
C GLN A 202 -7.82 6.69 23.91
N ARG A 203 -8.17 6.35 22.67
CA ARG A 203 -9.35 5.54 22.36
C ARG A 203 -9.11 4.05 22.45
N TYR A 204 -7.94 3.58 22.00
CA TYR A 204 -7.67 2.14 21.77
C TYR A 204 -6.58 1.57 22.69
N GLY A 205 -5.95 2.38 23.51
CA GLY A 205 -4.90 1.98 24.46
C GLY A 205 -3.55 2.63 24.17
N HIS A 206 -2.76 2.81 25.20
CA HIS A 206 -1.48 3.55 25.15
C HIS A 206 -0.51 3.03 24.08
N ASP A 207 -0.46 1.70 23.89
CA ASP A 207 0.45 1.05 22.96
C ASP A 207 -0.13 0.88 21.54
N ALA A 208 -1.39 1.28 21.35
CA ALA A 208 -2.05 1.17 20.06
C ALA A 208 -1.47 2.18 19.06
N LEU A 209 -1.11 1.70 17.87
CA LEU A 209 -0.66 2.52 16.75
C LEU A 209 -1.62 2.32 15.55
N PRO A 210 -1.99 3.41 14.86
CA PRO A 210 -2.84 3.30 13.69
C PRO A 210 -2.08 2.74 12.48
N SER A 211 -2.74 1.88 11.70
CA SER A 211 -2.27 1.45 10.39
C SER A 211 -2.58 2.47 9.30
N ALA A 212 -2.04 2.27 8.10
CA ALA A 212 -2.41 3.05 6.93
C ALA A 212 -3.90 2.93 6.58
N ASP A 213 -4.50 1.75 6.78
CA ASP A 213 -5.94 1.54 6.54
C ASP A 213 -6.81 2.26 7.61
N ALA A 214 -6.34 2.31 8.86
CA ALA A 214 -7.00 3.08 9.91
C ALA A 214 -6.96 4.59 9.61
N GLU A 215 -5.82 5.10 9.16
CA GLU A 215 -5.66 6.49 8.74
C GLU A 215 -6.50 6.80 7.49
N ALA A 216 -6.49 5.94 6.49
CA ALA A 216 -7.32 6.09 5.30
C ALA A 216 -8.83 6.11 5.64
N SER A 217 -9.26 5.26 6.59
CA SER A 217 -10.63 5.26 7.08
C SER A 217 -10.99 6.57 7.78
N TYR A 218 -10.10 7.11 8.61
CA TYR A 218 -10.24 8.42 9.23
C TYR A 218 -10.38 9.53 8.18
N ASN A 219 -9.49 9.56 7.19
CA ASN A 219 -9.54 10.53 6.10
C ASN A 219 -10.83 10.43 5.30
N THR A 220 -11.30 9.21 5.07
CA THR A 220 -12.54 8.94 4.33
C THR A 220 -13.76 9.55 5.01
N VAL A 221 -13.86 9.40 6.34
CA VAL A 221 -14.94 10.01 7.14
C VAL A 221 -14.91 11.53 7.02
N HIS A 222 -13.73 12.15 7.14
CA HIS A 222 -13.57 13.59 7.02
C HIS A 222 -13.89 14.12 5.61
N LEU A 223 -13.39 13.43 4.57
CA LEU A 223 -13.71 13.79 3.17
C LEU A 223 -15.21 13.70 2.88
N LEU A 224 -15.87 12.62 3.38
CA LEU A 224 -17.33 12.49 3.26
C LEU A 224 -18.06 13.62 3.98
N ALA A 225 -17.67 13.93 5.21
CA ALA A 225 -18.30 15.01 5.99
C ALA A 225 -18.15 16.37 5.29
N LEU A 226 -16.96 16.70 4.80
CA LEU A 226 -16.70 17.93 4.04
C LEU A 226 -17.48 17.97 2.74
N ALA A 227 -17.55 16.84 2.01
CA ALA A 227 -18.30 16.75 0.76
C ALA A 227 -19.84 16.91 0.97
N LEU A 228 -20.38 16.31 2.03
CA LEU A 228 -21.78 16.47 2.43
C LEU A 228 -22.10 17.92 2.77
N ALA A 229 -21.27 18.56 3.59
CA ALA A 229 -21.43 19.97 3.95
C ALA A 229 -21.34 20.89 2.73
N GLY A 230 -20.39 20.65 1.82
CA GLY A 230 -20.24 21.42 0.57
C GLY A 230 -21.35 21.20 -0.46
N ALA A 231 -21.99 20.01 -0.44
CA ALA A 231 -23.10 19.67 -1.32
C ALA A 231 -24.47 20.17 -0.80
N ASP A 232 -24.58 20.38 0.50
CA ASP A 232 -25.86 20.57 1.20
C ASP A 232 -26.92 19.53 0.78
N SER A 233 -26.49 18.26 0.68
CA SER A 233 -27.30 17.17 0.12
C SER A 233 -26.62 15.82 0.38
N VAL A 234 -27.43 14.75 0.40
CA VAL A 234 -26.98 13.36 0.39
C VAL A 234 -27.02 12.73 -1.02
N ASP A 235 -27.42 13.48 -2.04
CA ASP A 235 -27.40 13.04 -3.42
C ASP A 235 -25.98 12.76 -3.89
N ILE A 236 -25.73 11.56 -4.42
CA ILE A 236 -24.37 11.12 -4.76
C ILE A 236 -23.69 11.98 -5.82
N GLY A 237 -24.44 12.49 -6.79
CA GLY A 237 -23.90 13.35 -7.85
C GLY A 237 -23.46 14.70 -7.29
N ARG A 238 -24.26 15.30 -6.40
CA ARG A 238 -23.94 16.57 -5.72
C ARG A 238 -22.74 16.39 -4.77
N VAL A 239 -22.73 15.31 -3.99
CA VAL A 239 -21.63 14.99 -3.07
C VAL A 239 -20.33 14.75 -3.81
N LYS A 240 -20.31 13.98 -4.91
CA LYS A 240 -19.11 13.80 -5.76
C LYS A 240 -18.60 15.13 -6.32
N LYS A 241 -19.51 15.99 -6.80
CA LYS A 241 -19.15 17.31 -7.33
C LYS A 241 -18.52 18.23 -6.29
N ALA A 242 -18.97 18.16 -5.05
CA ALA A 242 -18.38 18.86 -3.92
C ALA A 242 -17.03 18.22 -3.54
N LEU A 243 -16.95 16.88 -3.45
CA LEU A 243 -15.74 16.13 -3.13
C LEU A 243 -14.57 16.47 -4.06
N HIS A 244 -14.81 16.54 -5.37
CA HIS A 244 -13.77 16.87 -6.36
C HIS A 244 -13.19 18.28 -6.23
N LYS A 245 -13.79 19.13 -5.39
CA LYS A 245 -13.30 20.48 -5.05
C LYS A 245 -12.76 20.57 -3.64
N THR A 246 -12.80 19.45 -2.91
CA THR A 246 -12.43 19.38 -1.49
C THR A 246 -11.04 18.79 -1.33
N SER A 247 -10.25 19.36 -0.44
CA SER A 247 -9.02 18.77 0.08
C SER A 247 -9.10 18.67 1.60
N PHE A 248 -8.43 17.67 2.15
CA PHE A 248 -8.35 17.46 3.61
C PHE A 248 -6.89 17.42 4.05
N GLN A 249 -6.57 18.15 5.11
CA GLN A 249 -5.28 18.09 5.78
C GLN A 249 -5.26 16.86 6.70
N ALA A 250 -4.79 15.75 6.15
CA ALA A 250 -4.76 14.45 6.80
C ALA A 250 -3.46 14.23 7.59
N PRO A 251 -3.40 13.22 8.48
CA PRO A 251 -2.17 12.82 9.16
C PRO A 251 -1.01 12.54 8.21
N GLN A 252 -1.27 11.95 7.04
CA GLN A 252 -0.27 11.68 5.99
C GLN A 252 0.14 12.92 5.17
N GLY A 253 -0.58 14.01 5.26
CA GLY A 253 -0.46 15.20 4.40
C GLY A 253 -1.77 15.54 3.70
N ILE A 254 -1.72 16.38 2.66
CA ILE A 254 -2.93 16.77 1.91
C ILE A 254 -3.47 15.58 1.12
N VAL A 255 -4.77 15.32 1.28
CA VAL A 255 -5.52 14.32 0.51
C VAL A 255 -6.65 14.99 -0.26
N HIS A 256 -6.80 14.65 -1.52
CA HIS A 256 -7.94 15.05 -2.36
C HIS A 256 -8.21 13.94 -3.40
N VAL A 257 -9.43 13.96 -3.99
CA VAL A 257 -9.87 12.91 -4.90
C VAL A 257 -9.79 13.37 -6.35
N ASP A 258 -9.18 12.54 -7.20
CA ASP A 258 -9.11 12.75 -8.64
C ASP A 258 -10.51 12.62 -9.28
N PRO A 259 -11.00 13.67 -9.98
CA PRO A 259 -12.31 13.64 -10.60
C PRO A 259 -12.45 12.64 -11.76
N GLU A 260 -11.35 12.24 -12.39
CA GLU A 260 -11.36 11.33 -13.54
C GLU A 260 -11.50 9.86 -13.09
N SER A 261 -10.84 9.50 -11.99
CA SER A 261 -10.76 8.11 -11.53
C SER A 261 -11.50 7.83 -10.23
N ASN A 262 -11.91 8.84 -9.48
CA ASN A 262 -12.44 8.77 -8.12
C ASN A 262 -11.43 8.20 -7.09
N HIS A 263 -10.13 8.25 -7.37
CA HIS A 263 -9.06 7.80 -6.48
C HIS A 263 -8.38 8.99 -5.79
N SER A 264 -7.78 8.74 -4.63
CA SER A 264 -7.12 9.79 -3.86
C SER A 264 -5.68 10.02 -4.29
N TYR A 265 -5.27 11.29 -4.34
CA TYR A 265 -3.88 11.71 -4.32
C TYR A 265 -3.32 11.48 -2.93
N LEU A 266 -2.21 10.76 -2.80
CA LEU A 266 -1.64 10.33 -1.53
C LEU A 266 -0.12 10.53 -1.52
N THR A 267 0.45 10.84 -0.35
CA THR A 267 1.91 11.02 -0.21
C THR A 267 2.58 9.69 0.05
N VAL A 268 3.33 9.21 -0.93
CA VAL A 268 4.02 7.91 -0.88
C VAL A 268 5.28 7.98 -0.01
N ARG A 269 5.52 6.93 0.77
CA ARG A 269 6.68 6.79 1.65
C ARG A 269 7.27 5.40 1.59
N LEU A 270 8.60 5.33 1.80
CA LEU A 270 9.29 4.09 2.13
C LEU A 270 9.78 4.17 3.57
N GLY A 271 9.63 3.08 4.30
CA GLY A 271 10.06 2.95 5.69
C GLY A 271 10.86 1.68 5.91
N ILE A 272 11.69 1.69 6.94
CA ILE A 272 12.34 0.50 7.50
C ILE A 272 11.77 0.26 8.88
N SER A 273 11.31 -0.95 9.13
CA SER A 273 10.75 -1.36 10.41
C SER A 273 11.83 -1.44 11.50
N ARG A 274 11.44 -1.17 12.75
CA ARG A 274 12.30 -1.07 13.92
C ARG A 274 11.88 -2.07 14.99
N GLU A 275 12.76 -2.30 15.95
CA GLU A 275 12.54 -3.22 17.08
C GLU A 275 11.36 -2.78 17.98
N ASP A 276 11.06 -1.50 18.01
CA ASP A 276 9.95 -0.91 18.76
C ASP A 276 8.59 -1.01 18.04
N ALA A 277 8.50 -1.84 17.00
CA ALA A 277 7.33 -2.01 16.16
C ALA A 277 6.84 -0.72 15.47
N THR A 278 7.76 0.22 15.21
CA THR A 278 7.53 1.42 14.42
C THR A 278 8.33 1.41 13.12
N PHE A 279 8.17 2.46 12.30
CA PHE A 279 8.97 2.63 11.10
C PHE A 279 9.84 3.89 11.17
N LYS A 280 11.06 3.79 10.65
CA LYS A 280 11.84 4.95 10.24
C LYS A 280 11.50 5.23 8.77
N VAL A 281 10.90 6.38 8.47
CA VAL A 281 10.72 6.85 7.10
C VAL A 281 12.09 7.16 6.50
N ILE A 282 12.43 6.52 5.39
CA ILE A 282 13.72 6.69 4.68
C ILE A 282 13.57 7.46 3.39
N SER A 283 12.37 7.52 2.84
CA SER A 283 12.06 8.25 1.63
C SER A 283 10.61 8.68 1.60
N GLU A 284 10.35 9.85 1.02
CA GLU A 284 9.02 10.44 0.94
C GLU A 284 8.86 11.18 -0.40
N ALA A 285 7.67 11.10 -1.00
CA ALA A 285 7.33 11.87 -2.19
C ALA A 285 7.24 13.38 -1.84
N ASN A 286 7.74 14.23 -2.74
CA ASN A 286 7.74 15.68 -2.53
C ASN A 286 6.34 16.32 -2.55
N ALA A 287 5.35 15.62 -3.11
CA ALA A 287 3.96 16.03 -3.21
C ALA A 287 3.05 14.80 -3.27
N PRO A 288 1.74 14.94 -3.02
CA PRO A 288 0.78 13.87 -3.23
C PRO A 288 0.86 13.32 -4.65
N VAL A 289 1.00 12.00 -4.77
CA VAL A 289 1.14 11.28 -6.04
C VAL A 289 -0.23 11.08 -6.66
N ARG A 290 -0.37 11.45 -7.93
CA ARG A 290 -1.59 11.17 -8.69
C ARG A 290 -1.83 9.67 -8.77
N PRO A 291 -3.06 9.20 -8.48
CA PRO A 291 -3.38 7.78 -8.63
C PRO A 291 -3.34 7.36 -10.11
N ASP A 292 -2.76 6.20 -10.40
CA ASP A 292 -2.75 5.57 -11.71
C ASP A 292 -3.26 4.12 -11.60
N PRO A 293 -4.59 3.94 -11.49
CA PRO A 293 -5.16 2.62 -11.25
C PRO A 293 -4.95 1.63 -12.38
N TYR A 294 -4.63 2.08 -13.59
CA TYR A 294 -4.36 1.22 -14.75
C TYR A 294 -2.89 1.15 -15.15
N LEU A 295 -2.01 1.84 -14.42
CA LEU A 295 -0.57 1.94 -14.70
C LEU A 295 -0.24 2.45 -16.11
N VAL A 296 -1.07 3.34 -16.64
CA VAL A 296 -0.91 3.90 -18.00
C VAL A 296 0.39 4.68 -18.14
N TRP A 297 0.83 5.35 -17.07
CA TRP A 297 2.06 6.15 -17.09
C TRP A 297 3.28 5.39 -16.59
N ALA A 298 3.11 4.23 -15.96
CA ALA A 298 4.22 3.40 -15.51
C ALA A 298 4.96 2.72 -16.68
N GLU A 299 4.24 2.36 -17.74
CA GLU A 299 4.82 1.77 -18.97
C GLU A 299 5.72 2.76 -19.73
N ALA A 300 5.45 4.05 -19.64
CA ALA A 300 6.28 5.08 -20.29
C ALA A 300 7.70 5.20 -19.70
N CYS A 301 7.95 4.61 -18.54
CA CYS A 301 9.29 4.59 -17.91
C CYS A 301 10.18 3.43 -18.39
N GLY A 302 9.64 2.44 -19.09
CA GLY A 302 10.36 1.23 -19.55
C GLY A 302 10.93 1.32 -20.99
N GLU A 303 10.43 2.23 -21.82
CA GLU A 303 10.87 2.43 -23.20
C GLU A 303 11.59 3.78 -23.41
N SER A 304 12.79 3.89 -22.90
CA SER A 304 13.73 4.92 -23.33
C SER A 304 14.87 4.28 -24.11
N SER A 305 14.61 3.95 -25.37
CA SER A 305 15.65 3.87 -26.38
C SER A 305 15.14 4.44 -27.71
N ALA A 306 15.64 5.62 -28.02
CA ALA A 306 15.71 6.26 -29.33
C ALA A 306 14.39 6.67 -30.03
N GLN A 307 14.21 7.98 -30.11
CA GLN A 307 13.36 8.74 -31.04
C GLN A 307 11.94 9.10 -30.56
N SER A 308 11.84 10.10 -29.69
CA SER A 308 10.96 11.21 -29.97
C SER A 308 11.33 12.43 -29.11
N LYS A 309 11.69 13.50 -29.74
CA LYS A 309 11.92 14.83 -29.15
C LYS A 309 10.55 15.47 -28.88
N THR A 310 10.00 15.27 -27.70
CA THR A 310 9.01 16.16 -27.09
C THR A 310 9.14 16.00 -25.58
N PRO A 311 9.31 17.07 -24.79
CA PRO A 311 9.47 16.95 -23.34
C PRO A 311 8.09 16.67 -22.72
N MET A 312 7.71 15.42 -22.57
CA MET A 312 6.66 15.01 -21.64
C MET A 312 7.22 15.04 -20.23
N ALA A 313 6.47 15.66 -19.33
CA ALA A 313 6.80 15.75 -17.93
C ALA A 313 7.17 14.37 -17.37
N GLN A 314 8.42 14.25 -16.91
CA GLN A 314 8.92 13.08 -16.22
C GLN A 314 8.13 12.91 -14.91
N ASN A 315 7.18 11.96 -14.87
CA ASN A 315 6.59 11.47 -13.64
C ASN A 315 7.55 10.50 -12.94
N ASN A 316 8.79 10.92 -12.71
CA ASN A 316 9.59 10.36 -11.65
C ASN A 316 8.87 10.75 -10.35
N ILE A 317 8.32 9.78 -9.63
CA ILE A 317 7.95 9.98 -8.23
C ILE A 317 9.24 10.35 -7.52
N GLY A 318 9.51 11.63 -7.43
CA GLY A 318 10.73 12.18 -6.83
C GLY A 318 10.69 11.92 -5.33
N LEU A 319 11.08 10.71 -4.92
CA LEU A 319 11.24 10.39 -3.51
C LEU A 319 12.47 11.11 -2.99
N ARG A 320 12.33 11.95 -1.98
CA ARG A 320 13.46 12.52 -1.26
C ARG A 320 13.90 11.59 -0.14
N ILE A 321 15.20 11.49 0.08
CA ILE A 321 15.77 10.79 1.22
C ILE A 321 15.51 11.64 2.47
N VAL A 322 14.86 11.06 3.47
CA VAL A 322 14.68 11.66 4.79
C VAL A 322 15.90 11.26 5.65
N ARG A 323 16.68 12.25 6.08
CA ARG A 323 17.89 12.05 6.90
C ARG A 323 17.57 11.92 8.39
#